data_35cfaae468136de56493fc677cdcc176
#
_entry.id   35cfaae468136de56493fc677cdcc176
#
_cell.length_a   1.000
_cell.length_b   1.000
_cell.length_c   1.000
_cell.angle_alpha   90.00
_cell.angle_beta   90.00
_cell.angle_gamma   90.00
#
_symmetry.space_group_name_H-M   'P 1'
#
loop_
_entity.id
_entity.type
_entity.pdbx_description
1 polymer ?
#
loop_
_entity_poly.entity_id
_entity_poly.type
_entity_poly.pdbx_seq_one_letter_code
_entity_poly.pdbx_strand_id
1 'polypeptide(L)'
;MLGPIFVNLLANRKQPPLSKLREIKDPEKFLWHILPHAARTFSLVIVFLPPRMRRTLAVAYLYCRMLDTYEDLLPTVAEKQRALQCFIDRFSNPENLKPAPAIDASLTTDLRESTHLLLVNRADLIDRNFDHLNRRQQQAICRLVRRMGEGMIWSSHIFAKQHGVLQTPGQLSRYCWHVLGTPILFADEVQRLDQGLAPEVGDARLRSCAVVGEVIQLANITRDLEKDFERGICYHPQLSNLDGSSREQRIREVRSQLVLRAIRRFREFPKFFESIPAPRISRARGAAMLLIITTYAYYWRAAQKAGLPAFDDRQRITRFSGTFTWIKCIFSSKAASRFLRWLESNVLIAFDRCQPDVAKRFVFEDGEFDVVEVLRKA
;
A
#
# COMPACT_ATOMS: atom_id res chain seq x y z
N MET A 1 -24.67 -0.52 11.14
CA MET A 1 -23.32 -1.14 10.99
C MET A 1 -22.99 -1.63 9.57
N LEU A 2 -23.92 -1.79 8.66
CA LEU A 2 -23.71 -2.20 7.26
C LEU A 2 -23.49 -0.99 6.30
N GLY A 3 -23.84 0.22 6.73
CA GLY A 3 -23.78 1.43 5.89
C GLY A 3 -22.44 1.67 5.17
N PRO A 4 -21.27 1.70 5.87
CA PRO A 4 -19.99 1.92 5.21
C PRO A 4 -19.62 0.83 4.19
N ILE A 5 -20.03 -0.42 4.40
CA ILE A 5 -19.79 -1.52 3.45
C ILE A 5 -20.62 -1.30 2.18
N PHE A 6 -21.90 -0.94 2.33
CA PHE A 6 -22.79 -0.66 1.20
C PHE A 6 -22.34 0.55 0.40
N VAL A 7 -22.02 1.66 1.07
CA VAL A 7 -21.48 2.87 0.42
C VAL A 7 -20.23 2.52 -0.39
N ASN A 8 -19.34 1.71 0.18
CA ASN A 8 -18.11 1.32 -0.46
C ASN A 8 -18.29 0.43 -1.70
N LEU A 9 -19.15 -0.58 -1.60
CA LEU A 9 -19.46 -1.48 -2.73
C LEU A 9 -20.11 -0.75 -3.90
N LEU A 10 -20.98 0.24 -3.61
CA LEU A 10 -21.67 1.03 -4.63
C LEU A 10 -20.76 2.10 -5.25
N ALA A 11 -19.86 2.71 -4.47
CA ALA A 11 -19.01 3.81 -4.90
C ALA A 11 -17.74 3.35 -5.64
N ASN A 12 -17.21 2.18 -5.32
CA ASN A 12 -15.88 1.72 -5.80
C ASN A 12 -15.77 1.54 -7.34
N ARG A 13 -16.89 1.57 -8.06
CA ARG A 13 -16.96 1.44 -9.54
C ARG A 13 -17.42 2.71 -10.24
N LYS A 14 -17.79 3.75 -9.49
CA LYS A 14 -18.33 5.01 -10.06
C LYS A 14 -17.26 6.09 -10.05
N GLN A 15 -17.42 7.05 -10.94
CA GLN A 15 -16.65 8.28 -10.88
C GLN A 15 -16.94 9.03 -9.56
N PRO A 16 -15.95 9.71 -8.96
CA PRO A 16 -16.17 10.47 -7.73
C PRO A 16 -17.20 11.57 -7.94
N PRO A 17 -18.25 11.65 -7.13
CA PRO A 17 -19.23 12.73 -7.21
C PRO A 17 -18.69 13.97 -6.47
N LEU A 18 -17.73 14.70 -7.05
CA LEU A 18 -17.00 15.79 -6.41
C LEU A 18 -17.92 16.87 -5.82
N SER A 19 -19.00 17.27 -6.53
CA SER A 19 -19.97 18.26 -6.04
C SER A 19 -20.58 17.80 -4.73
N LYS A 20 -21.08 16.56 -4.68
CA LYS A 20 -21.69 15.99 -3.48
C LYS A 20 -20.70 15.83 -2.33
N LEU A 21 -19.45 15.45 -2.63
CA LEU A 21 -18.41 15.32 -1.58
C LEU A 21 -18.05 16.69 -0.97
N ARG A 22 -18.03 17.77 -1.76
CA ARG A 22 -17.79 19.13 -1.29
C ARG A 22 -18.85 19.65 -0.31
N GLU A 23 -20.09 19.22 -0.48
CA GLU A 23 -21.24 19.65 0.34
C GLU A 23 -21.29 18.95 1.71
N ILE A 24 -20.56 17.83 1.90
CA ILE A 24 -20.57 17.09 3.16
C ILE A 24 -19.83 17.89 4.23
N LYS A 25 -20.55 18.27 5.29
CA LYS A 25 -20.02 18.98 6.46
C LYS A 25 -19.80 18.05 7.67
N ASP A 26 -20.50 16.93 7.71
CA ASP A 26 -20.38 15.94 8.78
C ASP A 26 -19.09 15.12 8.61
N PRO A 27 -18.19 15.08 9.62
CA PRO A 27 -16.89 14.44 9.53
C PRO A 27 -16.99 12.93 9.29
N GLU A 28 -17.91 12.24 9.98
CA GLU A 28 -18.05 10.78 9.83
C GLU A 28 -18.60 10.43 8.45
N LYS A 29 -19.59 11.17 7.98
CA LYS A 29 -20.15 10.99 6.64
C LYS A 29 -19.09 11.27 5.58
N PHE A 30 -18.28 12.31 5.73
CA PHE A 30 -17.19 12.62 4.79
C PHE A 30 -16.16 11.47 4.75
N LEU A 31 -15.69 11.01 5.90
CA LEU A 31 -14.75 9.88 6.02
C LEU A 31 -15.19 8.68 5.17
N TRP A 32 -16.43 8.23 5.35
CA TRP A 32 -16.91 7.02 4.69
C TRP A 32 -17.29 7.21 3.22
N HIS A 33 -17.60 8.45 2.78
CA HIS A 33 -17.93 8.73 1.39
C HIS A 33 -16.69 8.99 0.54
N ILE A 34 -15.63 9.60 1.09
CA ILE A 34 -14.39 9.84 0.35
C ILE A 34 -13.49 8.60 0.27
N LEU A 35 -13.51 7.74 1.30
CA LEU A 35 -12.65 6.56 1.41
C LEU A 35 -12.67 5.64 0.17
N PRO A 36 -13.82 5.26 -0.43
CA PRO A 36 -13.83 4.39 -1.61
C PRO A 36 -13.16 5.00 -2.83
N HIS A 37 -13.21 6.32 -2.97
CA HIS A 37 -12.59 7.04 -4.08
C HIS A 37 -11.09 7.26 -3.87
N ALA A 38 -10.66 7.52 -2.64
CA ALA A 38 -9.27 7.71 -2.27
C ALA A 38 -8.50 6.37 -2.16
N ALA A 39 -9.13 5.32 -1.61
CA ALA A 39 -8.47 4.06 -1.24
C ALA A 39 -8.73 2.89 -2.22
N ARG A 40 -9.73 3.00 -3.12
CA ARG A 40 -10.06 1.96 -4.10
C ARG A 40 -10.16 0.55 -3.46
N THR A 41 -9.26 -0.36 -3.84
CA THR A 41 -9.24 -1.74 -3.34
C THR A 41 -9.02 -1.81 -1.83
N PHE A 42 -8.16 -0.95 -1.27
CA PHE A 42 -7.92 -0.90 0.17
C PHE A 42 -9.16 -0.46 0.96
N SER A 43 -10.05 0.30 0.35
CA SER A 43 -11.29 0.71 1.00
C SER A 43 -12.15 -0.49 1.42
N LEU A 44 -12.25 -1.53 0.56
CA LEU A 44 -12.95 -2.76 0.87
C LEU A 44 -12.29 -3.52 2.04
N VAL A 45 -10.96 -3.59 2.05
CA VAL A 45 -10.21 -4.19 3.16
C VAL A 45 -10.52 -3.46 4.47
N ILE A 46 -10.45 -2.13 4.46
CA ILE A 46 -10.67 -1.28 5.65
C ILE A 46 -12.11 -1.42 6.18
N VAL A 47 -13.14 -1.28 5.31
CA VAL A 47 -14.54 -1.33 5.78
C VAL A 47 -14.94 -2.71 6.27
N PHE A 48 -14.22 -3.75 5.88
CA PHE A 48 -14.46 -5.11 6.31
C PHE A 48 -13.82 -5.42 7.68
N LEU A 49 -12.88 -4.64 8.16
CA LEU A 49 -12.26 -4.80 9.49
C LEU A 49 -13.29 -4.71 10.64
N PRO A 50 -12.94 -5.22 11.84
CA PRO A 50 -13.73 -5.01 13.05
C PRO A 50 -13.99 -3.50 13.29
N PRO A 51 -15.17 -3.13 13.83
CA PRO A 51 -15.55 -1.70 14.01
C PRO A 51 -14.51 -0.87 14.78
N ARG A 52 -13.86 -1.45 15.80
CA ARG A 52 -12.84 -0.78 16.62
C ARG A 52 -11.58 -0.42 15.83
N MET A 53 -11.18 -1.27 14.88
CA MET A 53 -10.02 -1.05 14.03
C MET A 53 -10.33 -0.18 12.81
N ARG A 54 -11.53 -0.35 12.25
CA ARG A 54 -11.93 0.19 10.95
C ARG A 54 -11.79 1.70 10.86
N ARG A 55 -12.28 2.46 11.87
CA ARG A 55 -12.15 3.93 11.90
C ARG A 55 -10.69 4.36 11.96
N THR A 56 -9.90 3.74 12.82
CA THR A 56 -8.47 4.03 12.97
C THR A 56 -7.72 3.82 11.66
N LEU A 57 -7.95 2.70 10.96
CA LEU A 57 -7.31 2.44 9.68
C LEU A 57 -7.84 3.34 8.56
N ALA A 58 -9.11 3.73 8.58
CA ALA A 58 -9.66 4.67 7.60
C ALA A 58 -9.03 6.06 7.72
N VAL A 59 -8.96 6.61 8.95
CA VAL A 59 -8.31 7.90 9.22
C VAL A 59 -6.83 7.85 8.83
N ALA A 60 -6.12 6.82 9.27
CA ALA A 60 -4.70 6.63 8.96
C ALA A 60 -4.46 6.54 7.44
N TYR A 61 -5.27 5.76 6.73
CA TYR A 61 -5.15 5.62 5.28
C TYR A 61 -5.36 6.97 4.57
N LEU A 62 -6.33 7.76 5.01
CA LEU A 62 -6.59 9.06 4.38
C LEU A 62 -5.45 10.05 4.64
N TYR A 63 -4.81 10.03 5.81
CA TYR A 63 -3.59 10.80 6.03
C TYR A 63 -2.43 10.32 5.15
N CYS A 64 -2.23 9.01 5.00
CA CYS A 64 -1.25 8.48 4.04
C CYS A 64 -1.55 8.95 2.60
N ARG A 65 -2.84 8.98 2.21
CA ARG A 65 -3.25 9.48 0.88
C ARG A 65 -2.99 10.98 0.72
N MET A 66 -3.10 11.78 1.80
CA MET A 66 -2.71 13.20 1.75
C MET A 66 -1.20 13.35 1.52
N LEU A 67 -0.37 12.55 2.21
CA LEU A 67 1.08 12.49 1.97
C LEU A 67 1.40 12.14 0.51
N ASP A 68 0.78 11.07 -0.03
CA ASP A 68 0.91 10.70 -1.45
C ASP A 68 0.51 11.86 -2.37
N THR A 69 -0.54 12.61 -2.01
CA THR A 69 -1.03 13.73 -2.84
C THR A 69 -0.02 14.87 -2.90
N TYR A 70 0.65 15.20 -1.79
CA TYR A 70 1.75 16.18 -1.79
C TYR A 70 2.93 15.70 -2.63
N GLU A 71 3.29 14.41 -2.56
CA GLU A 71 4.39 13.84 -3.35
C GLU A 71 4.05 13.80 -4.84
N ASP A 72 2.82 13.40 -5.20
CA ASP A 72 2.42 13.18 -6.59
C ASP A 72 2.14 14.48 -7.36
N LEU A 73 1.47 15.47 -6.73
CA LEU A 73 0.88 16.60 -7.44
C LEU A 73 1.66 17.90 -7.33
N LEU A 74 2.49 18.10 -6.31
CA LEU A 74 3.29 19.31 -6.24
C LEU A 74 4.42 19.28 -7.28
N PRO A 75 4.66 20.40 -8.00
CA PRO A 75 5.51 20.38 -9.18
C PRO A 75 7.01 20.28 -8.88
N THR A 76 7.47 20.89 -7.79
CA THR A 76 8.90 20.94 -7.47
C THR A 76 9.25 20.13 -6.22
N VAL A 77 10.48 19.61 -6.18
CA VAL A 77 10.99 18.86 -5.01
C VAL A 77 10.95 19.71 -3.74
N ALA A 78 11.26 21.00 -3.85
CA ALA A 78 11.24 21.92 -2.71
C ALA A 78 9.82 22.11 -2.14
N GLU A 79 8.80 22.21 -3.01
CA GLU A 79 7.40 22.30 -2.59
C GLU A 79 6.92 20.99 -1.97
N LYS A 80 7.24 19.85 -2.56
CA LYS A 80 6.96 18.52 -2.01
C LYS A 80 7.52 18.37 -0.60
N GLN A 81 8.81 18.63 -0.43
CA GLN A 81 9.48 18.50 0.86
C GLN A 81 8.91 19.45 1.91
N ARG A 82 8.64 20.71 1.54
CA ARG A 82 8.03 21.69 2.44
C ARG A 82 6.64 21.26 2.90
N ALA A 83 5.79 20.84 1.97
CA ALA A 83 4.43 20.40 2.28
C ALA A 83 4.41 19.14 3.14
N LEU A 84 5.25 18.15 2.79
CA LEU A 84 5.41 16.91 3.57
C LEU A 84 5.89 17.22 4.99
N GLN A 85 6.92 18.07 5.13
CA GLN A 85 7.44 18.46 6.45
C GLN A 85 6.39 19.19 7.28
N CYS A 86 5.71 20.20 6.69
CA CYS A 86 4.62 20.90 7.38
C CYS A 86 3.49 19.95 7.79
N PHE A 87 3.18 18.94 6.96
CA PHE A 87 2.16 17.95 7.29
C PHE A 87 2.59 17.04 8.45
N ILE A 88 3.85 16.59 8.47
CA ILE A 88 4.43 15.79 9.57
C ILE A 88 4.43 16.58 10.88
N ASP A 89 4.85 17.83 10.83
CA ASP A 89 5.00 18.71 12.01
C ASP A 89 3.67 18.96 12.74
N ARG A 90 2.53 18.84 12.04
CA ARG A 90 1.20 18.92 12.67
C ARG A 90 1.03 17.87 13.78
N PHE A 91 1.61 16.70 13.61
CA PHE A 91 1.49 15.57 14.53
C PHE A 91 2.48 15.59 15.69
N SER A 92 3.26 16.67 15.82
CA SER A 92 4.10 16.91 17.02
C SER A 92 3.24 17.29 18.23
N ASN A 93 2.07 17.91 17.99
CA ASN A 93 1.06 18.16 19.02
C ASN A 93 -0.30 17.61 18.57
N PRO A 94 -0.56 16.30 18.80
CA PRO A 94 -1.77 15.66 18.32
C PRO A 94 -3.06 16.14 19.00
N GLU A 95 -2.96 16.82 20.14
CA GLU A 95 -4.12 17.40 20.85
C GLU A 95 -4.61 18.71 20.22
N ASN A 96 -3.79 19.33 19.37
CA ASN A 96 -4.13 20.56 18.65
C ASN A 96 -3.46 20.56 17.27
N LEU A 97 -4.01 19.81 16.34
CA LEU A 97 -3.50 19.71 14.98
C LEU A 97 -3.62 21.05 14.26
N LYS A 98 -2.50 21.58 13.77
CA LYS A 98 -2.50 22.76 12.89
C LYS A 98 -3.19 22.43 11.57
N PRO A 99 -3.72 23.41 10.82
CA PRO A 99 -4.27 23.18 9.48
C PRO A 99 -3.29 22.45 8.55
N ALA A 100 -3.79 21.56 7.71
CA ALA A 100 -2.98 20.91 6.69
C ALA A 100 -2.54 21.93 5.61
N PRO A 101 -1.34 21.80 5.03
CA PRO A 101 -0.95 22.61 3.89
C PRO A 101 -1.97 22.48 2.75
N ALA A 102 -2.54 23.60 2.31
CA ALA A 102 -3.46 23.59 1.20
C ALA A 102 -2.73 23.38 -0.14
N ILE A 103 -3.40 22.75 -1.09
CA ILE A 103 -2.92 22.59 -2.47
C ILE A 103 -3.91 23.28 -3.40
N ASP A 104 -3.40 23.96 -4.42
CA ASP A 104 -4.23 24.60 -5.43
C ASP A 104 -5.04 23.54 -6.20
N ALA A 105 -6.35 23.72 -6.23
CA ALA A 105 -7.26 22.82 -6.92
C ALA A 105 -7.09 22.83 -8.46
N SER A 106 -6.40 23.83 -9.02
CA SER A 106 -6.14 23.94 -10.46
C SER A 106 -4.98 23.06 -10.97
N LEU A 107 -4.23 22.43 -10.09
CA LEU A 107 -3.06 21.60 -10.45
C LEU A 107 -3.43 20.34 -11.28
N THR A 108 -4.70 19.96 -11.29
CA THR A 108 -5.16 18.82 -12.08
C THR A 108 -6.60 18.96 -12.55
N THR A 109 -6.87 18.40 -13.71
CA THR A 109 -8.24 18.22 -14.25
C THR A 109 -8.71 16.77 -14.16
N ASP A 110 -7.84 15.84 -13.75
CA ASP A 110 -8.22 14.44 -13.51
C ASP A 110 -9.15 14.33 -12.31
N LEU A 111 -10.31 13.68 -12.50
CA LEU A 111 -11.34 13.56 -11.47
C LEU A 111 -10.86 12.82 -10.19
N ARG A 112 -9.94 11.89 -10.33
CA ARG A 112 -9.40 11.13 -9.21
C ARG A 112 -8.42 11.99 -8.41
N GLU A 113 -7.50 12.64 -9.10
CA GLU A 113 -6.56 13.56 -8.48
C GLU A 113 -7.30 14.74 -7.83
N SER A 114 -8.35 15.26 -8.49
CA SER A 114 -9.25 16.27 -7.89
C SER A 114 -9.93 15.77 -6.60
N THR A 115 -10.21 14.47 -6.48
CA THR A 115 -10.73 13.89 -5.23
C THR A 115 -9.65 13.86 -4.14
N HIS A 116 -8.40 13.58 -4.51
CA HIS A 116 -7.27 13.63 -3.58
C HIS A 116 -6.97 15.07 -3.12
N LEU A 117 -7.06 16.05 -4.03
CA LEU A 117 -6.99 17.47 -3.68
C LEU A 117 -8.12 17.89 -2.74
N LEU A 118 -9.35 17.46 -3.01
CA LEU A 118 -10.48 17.71 -2.12
C LEU A 118 -10.22 17.12 -0.72
N LEU A 119 -9.66 15.92 -0.63
CA LEU A 119 -9.32 15.30 0.65
C LEU A 119 -8.31 16.15 1.42
N VAL A 120 -7.24 16.62 0.76
CA VAL A 120 -6.22 17.50 1.39
C VAL A 120 -6.85 18.81 1.88
N ASN A 121 -7.64 19.48 1.02
CA ASN A 121 -8.24 20.77 1.33
C ASN A 121 -9.42 20.68 2.34
N ARG A 122 -9.85 19.47 2.68
CA ARG A 122 -10.84 19.17 3.72
C ARG A 122 -10.26 18.26 4.81
N ALA A 123 -8.96 18.39 5.08
CA ALA A 123 -8.29 17.66 6.14
C ALA A 123 -8.92 17.88 7.52
N ASP A 124 -9.52 19.05 7.76
CA ASP A 124 -10.27 19.39 8.97
C ASP A 124 -11.35 18.36 9.34
N LEU A 125 -12.01 17.76 8.34
CA LEU A 125 -13.03 16.73 8.58
C LEU A 125 -12.41 15.37 8.97
N ILE A 126 -11.19 15.10 8.53
CA ILE A 126 -10.46 13.90 8.94
C ILE A 126 -9.84 14.12 10.33
N ASP A 127 -9.34 15.33 10.62
CA ASP A 127 -8.81 15.70 11.92
C ASP A 127 -9.87 15.52 13.03
N ARG A 128 -11.11 15.93 12.79
CA ARG A 128 -12.23 15.67 13.75
C ARG A 128 -12.50 14.17 13.96
N ASN A 129 -12.31 13.32 12.94
CA ASN A 129 -12.39 11.87 13.13
C ASN A 129 -11.21 11.31 13.93
N PHE A 130 -10.02 11.90 13.76
CA PHE A 130 -8.83 11.59 14.54
C PHE A 130 -9.01 11.95 16.04
N ASP A 131 -9.62 13.08 16.35
CA ASP A 131 -9.90 13.54 17.73
C ASP A 131 -10.81 12.55 18.49
N HIS A 132 -11.68 11.82 17.77
CA HIS A 132 -12.53 10.80 18.36
C HIS A 132 -11.83 9.44 18.62
N LEU A 133 -10.58 9.28 18.23
CA LEU A 133 -9.79 8.09 18.53
C LEU A 133 -9.21 8.17 19.95
N ASN A 134 -8.97 6.99 20.56
CA ASN A 134 -8.28 6.99 21.83
C ASN A 134 -6.79 7.34 21.67
N ARG A 135 -6.13 7.77 22.75
CA ARG A 135 -4.76 8.26 22.75
C ARG A 135 -3.74 7.28 22.14
N ARG A 136 -3.90 5.96 22.39
CA ARG A 136 -3.00 4.94 21.82
C ARG A 136 -3.14 4.85 20.30
N GLN A 137 -4.37 4.93 19.79
CA GLN A 137 -4.64 4.94 18.35
C GLN A 137 -4.10 6.22 17.69
N GLN A 138 -4.28 7.37 18.33
CA GLN A 138 -3.72 8.65 17.86
C GLN A 138 -2.19 8.58 17.77
N GLN A 139 -1.53 8.10 18.83
CA GLN A 139 -0.08 7.92 18.85
C GLN A 139 0.43 6.97 17.75
N ALA A 140 -0.29 5.89 17.49
CA ALA A 140 0.05 4.97 16.40
C ALA A 140 -0.03 5.68 15.03
N ILE A 141 -1.08 6.48 14.79
CA ILE A 141 -1.22 7.28 13.56
C ILE A 141 -0.09 8.33 13.46
N CYS A 142 0.26 9.02 14.54
CA CYS A 142 1.37 9.97 14.54
C CYS A 142 2.69 9.32 14.13
N ARG A 143 2.98 8.11 14.64
CA ARG A 143 4.17 7.35 14.23
C ARG A 143 4.13 6.96 12.75
N LEU A 144 2.98 6.50 12.26
CA LEU A 144 2.81 6.16 10.85
C LEU A 144 3.05 7.37 9.94
N VAL A 145 2.37 8.48 10.20
CA VAL A 145 2.47 9.71 9.38
C VAL A 145 3.91 10.22 9.34
N ARG A 146 4.59 10.26 10.49
CA ARG A 146 5.99 10.66 10.56
C ARG A 146 6.88 9.76 9.72
N ARG A 147 6.87 8.45 9.96
CA ARG A 147 7.73 7.48 9.25
C ARG A 147 7.49 7.47 7.74
N MET A 148 6.23 7.50 7.32
CA MET A 148 5.88 7.52 5.91
C MET A 148 6.28 8.84 5.27
N GLY A 149 5.99 9.98 5.90
CA GLY A 149 6.32 11.30 5.38
C GLY A 149 7.83 11.54 5.28
N GLU A 150 8.62 11.16 6.30
CA GLU A 150 10.09 11.19 6.25
C GLU A 150 10.64 10.32 5.10
N GLY A 151 10.01 9.16 4.89
CA GLY A 151 10.33 8.30 3.77
C GLY A 151 10.04 8.92 2.41
N MET A 152 8.93 9.64 2.28
CA MET A 152 8.58 10.36 1.05
C MET A 152 9.48 11.58 0.79
N ILE A 153 9.92 12.27 1.84
CA ILE A 153 10.95 13.31 1.72
C ILE A 153 12.26 12.69 1.20
N TRP A 154 12.66 11.55 1.77
CA TRP A 154 13.84 10.82 1.31
C TRP A 154 13.69 10.35 -0.14
N SER A 155 12.56 9.73 -0.53
CA SER A 155 12.33 9.25 -1.90
C SER A 155 12.35 10.41 -2.91
N SER A 156 11.68 11.51 -2.61
CA SER A 156 11.69 12.71 -3.45
C SER A 156 13.10 13.25 -3.69
N HIS A 157 13.95 13.25 -2.64
CA HIS A 157 15.36 13.66 -2.76
C HIS A 157 16.16 12.68 -3.63
N ILE A 158 16.02 11.38 -3.40
CA ILE A 158 16.77 10.35 -4.16
C ILE A 158 16.36 10.36 -5.64
N PHE A 159 15.06 10.40 -5.94
CA PHE A 159 14.60 10.50 -7.33
C PHE A 159 15.13 11.76 -8.01
N ALA A 160 15.09 12.91 -7.35
CA ALA A 160 15.66 14.15 -7.92
C ALA A 160 17.16 14.04 -8.17
N LYS A 161 17.93 13.52 -7.20
CA LYS A 161 19.40 13.37 -7.31
C LYS A 161 19.80 12.37 -8.40
N GLN A 162 18.95 11.37 -8.67
CA GLN A 162 19.24 10.27 -9.59
C GLN A 162 18.39 10.35 -10.88
N HIS A 163 17.93 11.55 -11.26
CA HIS A 163 17.17 11.78 -12.50
C HIS A 163 15.94 10.85 -12.63
N GLY A 164 15.21 10.66 -11.53
CA GLY A 164 13.97 9.87 -11.49
C GLY A 164 14.18 8.36 -11.36
N VAL A 165 15.39 7.86 -11.10
CA VAL A 165 15.70 6.42 -11.16
C VAL A 165 16.26 5.90 -9.83
N LEU A 166 15.68 4.83 -9.28
CA LEU A 166 16.29 4.08 -8.19
C LEU A 166 17.43 3.20 -8.76
N GLN A 167 18.63 3.36 -8.20
CA GLN A 167 19.85 2.74 -8.74
C GLN A 167 20.19 1.39 -8.10
N THR A 168 19.67 1.11 -6.89
CA THR A 168 20.02 -0.11 -6.15
C THR A 168 18.78 -0.84 -5.60
N PRO A 169 18.86 -2.17 -5.42
CA PRO A 169 17.82 -2.96 -4.77
C PRO A 169 17.51 -2.48 -3.35
N GLY A 170 18.54 -2.04 -2.61
CA GLY A 170 18.37 -1.49 -1.26
C GLY A 170 17.51 -0.21 -1.27
N GLN A 171 17.70 0.67 -2.28
CA GLN A 171 16.84 1.85 -2.44
C GLN A 171 15.39 1.45 -2.75
N LEU A 172 15.15 0.44 -3.59
CA LEU A 172 13.82 -0.07 -3.88
C LEU A 172 13.16 -0.67 -2.62
N SER A 173 13.88 -1.50 -1.86
CA SER A 173 13.37 -2.05 -0.60
C SER A 173 13.06 -0.95 0.41
N ARG A 174 13.92 0.06 0.53
CA ARG A 174 13.68 1.21 1.41
C ARG A 174 12.46 2.02 0.98
N TYR A 175 12.28 2.26 -0.31
CA TYR A 175 11.09 2.89 -0.85
C TYR A 175 9.83 2.08 -0.50
N CYS A 176 9.83 0.79 -0.77
CA CYS A 176 8.72 -0.10 -0.44
C CYS A 176 8.42 -0.13 1.07
N TRP A 177 9.46 -0.09 1.92
CA TRP A 177 9.30 0.01 3.36
C TRP A 177 8.54 1.28 3.75
N HIS A 178 8.96 2.44 3.26
CA HIS A 178 8.31 3.69 3.63
C HIS A 178 6.86 3.76 3.16
N VAL A 179 6.57 3.32 1.93
CA VAL A 179 5.24 3.46 1.32
C VAL A 179 4.26 2.39 1.81
N LEU A 180 4.70 1.13 2.00
CA LEU A 180 3.81 0.01 2.39
C LEU A 180 4.26 -0.74 3.64
N GLY A 181 5.54 -0.83 3.93
CA GLY A 181 6.03 -1.52 5.12
C GLY A 181 5.57 -0.82 6.40
N THR A 182 5.64 0.51 6.46
CA THR A 182 5.18 1.31 7.60
C THR A 182 3.66 1.22 7.80
N PRO A 183 2.78 1.28 6.76
CA PRO A 183 1.37 0.96 6.88
C PRO A 183 1.07 -0.48 7.36
N ILE A 184 1.85 -1.47 6.96
CA ILE A 184 1.69 -2.86 7.44
C ILE A 184 2.06 -2.95 8.92
N LEU A 185 3.17 -2.34 9.34
CA LEU A 185 3.56 -2.25 10.75
C LEU A 185 2.47 -1.56 11.59
N PHE A 186 1.92 -0.46 11.10
CA PHE A 186 0.80 0.23 11.74
C PHE A 186 -0.45 -0.64 11.87
N ALA A 187 -0.81 -1.38 10.82
CA ALA A 187 -1.96 -2.28 10.86
C ALA A 187 -1.76 -3.41 11.89
N ASP A 188 -0.54 -3.95 12.01
CA ASP A 188 -0.15 -4.92 13.04
C ASP A 188 -0.25 -4.31 14.45
N GLU A 189 0.24 -3.09 14.63
CA GLU A 189 0.14 -2.35 15.89
C GLU A 189 -1.32 -2.12 16.32
N VAL A 190 -2.17 -1.66 15.42
CA VAL A 190 -3.61 -1.45 15.70
C VAL A 190 -4.30 -2.76 16.07
N GLN A 191 -3.95 -3.85 15.40
CA GLN A 191 -4.50 -5.16 15.74
C GLN A 191 -4.04 -5.63 17.13
N ARG A 192 -2.79 -5.43 17.50
CA ARG A 192 -2.26 -5.74 18.84
C ARG A 192 -2.98 -4.90 19.91
N LEU A 193 -3.17 -3.62 19.66
CA LEU A 193 -3.93 -2.73 20.56
C LEU A 193 -5.39 -3.19 20.74
N ASP A 194 -6.06 -3.66 19.67
CA ASP A 194 -7.42 -4.20 19.75
C ASP A 194 -7.49 -5.50 20.60
N GLN A 195 -6.39 -6.24 20.65
CA GLN A 195 -6.22 -7.45 21.46
C GLN A 195 -5.72 -7.17 22.88
N GLY A 196 -5.45 -5.93 23.27
CA GLY A 196 -4.90 -5.56 24.56
C GLY A 196 -3.41 -5.91 24.74
N LEU A 197 -2.69 -6.16 23.63
CA LEU A 197 -1.27 -6.47 23.63
C LEU A 197 -0.43 -5.20 23.56
N ALA A 198 0.86 -5.31 23.92
CA ALA A 198 1.82 -4.24 23.76
C ALA A 198 2.01 -3.89 22.26
N PRO A 199 2.12 -2.60 21.90
CA PRO A 199 2.27 -2.17 20.51
C PRO A 199 3.65 -2.51 19.93
N GLU A 200 4.67 -2.64 20.78
CA GLU A 200 6.04 -2.90 20.35
C GLU A 200 6.17 -4.29 19.73
N VAL A 201 6.91 -4.34 18.63
CA VAL A 201 7.21 -5.57 17.91
C VAL A 201 8.71 -5.83 17.92
N GLY A 202 9.09 -7.11 18.07
CA GLY A 202 10.49 -7.52 17.97
C GLY A 202 11.02 -7.46 16.52
N ASP A 203 12.34 -7.47 16.37
CA ASP A 203 13.04 -7.34 15.09
C ASP A 203 12.56 -8.31 14.01
N ALA A 204 12.27 -9.57 14.39
CA ALA A 204 11.77 -10.57 13.44
C ALA A 204 10.41 -10.15 12.84
N ARG A 205 9.50 -9.62 13.67
CA ARG A 205 8.20 -9.15 13.22
C ARG A 205 8.32 -7.92 12.34
N LEU A 206 9.23 -7.02 12.69
CA LEU A 206 9.55 -5.83 11.94
C LEU A 206 10.05 -6.16 10.52
N ARG A 207 10.99 -7.12 10.41
CA ARG A 207 11.46 -7.64 9.12
C ARG A 207 10.31 -8.28 8.32
N SER A 208 9.42 -9.02 8.96
CA SER A 208 8.22 -9.58 8.30
C SER A 208 7.30 -8.48 7.76
N CYS A 209 7.08 -7.39 8.50
CA CYS A 209 6.31 -6.24 8.02
C CYS A 209 6.95 -5.61 6.78
N ALA A 210 8.29 -5.47 6.77
CA ALA A 210 9.02 -4.93 5.63
C ALA A 210 8.88 -5.82 4.38
N VAL A 211 9.04 -7.14 4.53
CA VAL A 211 8.88 -8.09 3.43
C VAL A 211 7.45 -8.07 2.87
N VAL A 212 6.43 -8.10 3.74
CA VAL A 212 5.01 -8.03 3.33
C VAL A 212 4.72 -6.70 2.62
N GLY A 213 5.21 -5.59 3.16
CA GLY A 213 5.07 -4.28 2.54
C GLY A 213 5.73 -4.22 1.17
N GLU A 214 6.93 -4.77 1.01
CA GLU A 214 7.61 -4.85 -0.28
C GLU A 214 6.82 -5.69 -1.29
N VAL A 215 6.32 -6.86 -0.90
CA VAL A 215 5.49 -7.72 -1.77
C VAL A 215 4.25 -6.95 -2.25
N ILE A 216 3.56 -6.23 -1.37
CA ILE A 216 2.36 -5.47 -1.77
C ILE A 216 2.74 -4.29 -2.66
N GLN A 217 3.81 -3.56 -2.36
CA GLN A 217 4.23 -2.41 -3.16
C GLN A 217 4.76 -2.80 -4.53
N LEU A 218 5.49 -3.89 -4.66
CA LEU A 218 5.91 -4.41 -5.96
C LEU A 218 4.71 -4.82 -6.83
N ALA A 219 3.59 -5.27 -6.24
CA ALA A 219 2.35 -5.51 -6.99
C ALA A 219 1.77 -4.21 -7.58
N ASN A 220 1.85 -3.09 -6.84
CA ASN A 220 1.46 -1.77 -7.35
C ASN A 220 2.42 -1.30 -8.44
N ILE A 221 3.73 -1.34 -8.19
CA ILE A 221 4.78 -0.93 -9.15
C ILE A 221 4.64 -1.70 -10.46
N THR A 222 4.56 -3.03 -10.41
CA THR A 222 4.46 -3.87 -11.62
C THR A 222 3.16 -3.67 -12.39
N ARG A 223 2.09 -3.24 -11.72
CA ARG A 223 0.82 -2.86 -12.36
C ARG A 223 0.92 -1.53 -13.10
N ASP A 224 1.54 -0.54 -12.47
CA ASP A 224 1.51 0.87 -12.89
C ASP A 224 2.83 1.31 -13.58
N LEU A 225 3.73 0.36 -13.90
CA LEU A 225 5.11 0.61 -14.37
C LEU A 225 5.19 1.55 -15.59
N GLU A 226 4.27 1.41 -16.55
CA GLU A 226 4.22 2.28 -17.73
C GLU A 226 3.85 3.73 -17.34
N LYS A 227 2.84 3.87 -16.47
CA LYS A 227 2.34 5.18 -16.01
C LYS A 227 3.40 5.91 -15.19
N ASP A 228 4.11 5.18 -14.30
CA ASP A 228 5.16 5.76 -13.47
C ASP A 228 6.35 6.18 -14.33
N PHE A 229 6.71 5.36 -15.32
CA PHE A 229 7.74 5.71 -16.30
C PHE A 229 7.40 7.00 -17.08
N GLU A 230 6.15 7.18 -17.51
CA GLU A 230 5.68 8.41 -18.18
C GLU A 230 5.76 9.64 -17.28
N ARG A 231 5.72 9.45 -15.96
CA ARG A 231 5.92 10.51 -14.95
C ARG A 231 7.38 10.74 -14.59
N GLY A 232 8.31 10.03 -15.25
CA GLY A 232 9.74 10.11 -14.96
C GLY A 232 10.16 9.38 -13.70
N ILE A 233 9.35 8.42 -13.19
CA ILE A 233 9.65 7.61 -12.02
C ILE A 233 10.02 6.19 -12.46
N CYS A 234 11.27 5.81 -12.21
CA CYS A 234 11.83 4.52 -12.60
C CYS A 234 12.34 3.76 -11.37
N TYR A 235 11.77 2.61 -11.12
CA TYR A 235 12.14 1.75 -9.97
C TYR A 235 13.31 0.80 -10.27
N HIS A 236 13.93 0.94 -11.44
CA HIS A 236 14.99 0.05 -11.90
C HIS A 236 15.93 0.78 -12.87
N PRO A 237 17.28 0.66 -12.73
CA PRO A 237 18.23 1.40 -13.56
C PRO A 237 18.11 1.10 -15.06
N GLN A 238 17.66 -0.09 -15.46
CA GLN A 238 17.44 -0.43 -16.87
C GLN A 238 16.31 0.36 -17.54
N LEU A 239 15.53 1.13 -16.79
CA LEU A 239 14.51 2.03 -17.35
C LEU A 239 15.03 3.45 -17.60
N SER A 240 16.29 3.74 -17.28
CA SER A 240 16.91 5.02 -17.62
C SER A 240 17.30 5.08 -19.10
N ASN A 241 17.16 6.26 -19.72
CA ASN A 241 17.66 6.58 -21.08
C ASN A 241 17.19 5.61 -22.17
N LEU A 242 15.91 5.27 -22.19
CA LEU A 242 15.34 4.38 -23.21
C LEU A 242 14.95 5.15 -24.48
N ASP A 243 15.49 4.72 -25.60
CA ASP A 243 15.02 5.12 -26.94
C ASP A 243 13.71 4.40 -27.30
N GLY A 244 12.89 5.03 -28.14
CA GLY A 244 11.54 4.56 -28.43
C GLY A 244 11.42 3.12 -28.93
N SER A 245 12.42 2.59 -29.67
CA SER A 245 12.39 1.25 -30.26
C SER A 245 12.58 0.09 -29.27
N SER A 246 13.23 0.34 -28.12
CA SER A 246 13.52 -0.69 -27.10
C SER A 246 12.63 -0.61 -25.85
N ARG A 247 11.78 0.44 -25.75
CA ARG A 247 11.02 0.77 -24.55
C ARG A 247 10.12 -0.36 -24.08
N GLU A 248 9.25 -0.88 -24.94
CA GLU A 248 8.28 -1.91 -24.54
C GLU A 248 8.97 -3.21 -24.09
N GLN A 249 9.99 -3.61 -24.81
CA GLN A 249 10.77 -4.79 -24.44
C GLN A 249 11.43 -4.61 -23.08
N ARG A 250 12.05 -3.45 -22.82
CA ARG A 250 12.70 -3.17 -21.55
C ARG A 250 11.73 -3.10 -20.38
N ILE A 251 10.57 -2.46 -20.57
CA ILE A 251 9.50 -2.46 -19.55
C ILE A 251 9.04 -3.88 -19.24
N ARG A 252 8.91 -4.75 -20.25
CA ARG A 252 8.56 -6.17 -20.07
C ARG A 252 9.63 -6.93 -19.28
N GLU A 253 10.90 -6.72 -19.60
CA GLU A 253 12.03 -7.35 -18.91
C GLU A 253 12.10 -6.90 -17.44
N VAL A 254 12.00 -5.61 -17.16
CA VAL A 254 12.00 -5.08 -15.80
C VAL A 254 10.78 -5.56 -15.02
N ARG A 255 9.60 -5.59 -15.63
CA ARG A 255 8.40 -6.17 -14.99
C ARG A 255 8.63 -7.63 -14.61
N SER A 256 9.23 -8.42 -15.48
CA SER A 256 9.60 -9.81 -15.20
C SER A 256 10.50 -9.92 -13.96
N GLN A 257 11.57 -9.10 -13.91
CA GLN A 257 12.50 -9.10 -12.78
C GLN A 257 11.80 -8.71 -11.46
N LEU A 258 10.97 -7.67 -11.46
CA LEU A 258 10.26 -7.22 -10.26
C LEU A 258 9.20 -8.24 -9.79
N VAL A 259 8.50 -8.91 -10.72
CA VAL A 259 7.57 -10.00 -10.39
C VAL A 259 8.31 -11.17 -9.75
N LEU A 260 9.44 -11.57 -10.32
CA LEU A 260 10.24 -12.69 -9.79
C LEU A 260 10.86 -12.35 -8.43
N ARG A 261 11.30 -11.10 -8.23
CA ARG A 261 11.74 -10.61 -6.92
C ARG A 261 10.63 -10.73 -5.86
N ALA A 262 9.42 -10.34 -6.21
CA ALA A 262 8.25 -10.43 -5.33
C ALA A 262 7.89 -11.88 -5.00
N ILE A 263 7.89 -12.77 -6.00
CA ILE A 263 7.58 -14.19 -5.82
C ILE A 263 8.57 -14.84 -4.85
N ARG A 264 9.85 -14.54 -4.98
CA ARG A 264 10.89 -15.03 -4.06
C ARG A 264 10.57 -14.67 -2.60
N ARG A 265 10.03 -13.46 -2.35
CA ARG A 265 9.64 -12.97 -1.03
C ARG A 265 8.24 -13.39 -0.59
N PHE A 266 7.39 -13.83 -1.51
CA PHE A 266 6.00 -14.20 -1.22
C PHE A 266 5.89 -15.37 -0.23
N ARG A 267 6.94 -16.17 -0.06
CA ARG A 267 7.04 -17.25 0.95
C ARG A 267 6.79 -16.76 2.38
N GLU A 268 7.17 -15.52 2.69
CA GLU A 268 7.00 -14.96 4.04
C GLU A 268 5.58 -14.44 4.29
N PHE A 269 4.82 -14.22 3.23
CA PHE A 269 3.48 -13.63 3.30
C PHE A 269 2.48 -14.52 4.07
N PRO A 270 2.34 -15.84 3.75
CA PRO A 270 1.48 -16.75 4.50
C PRO A 270 1.86 -16.83 5.97
N LYS A 271 3.16 -16.97 6.29
CA LYS A 271 3.67 -17.07 7.67
C LYS A 271 3.29 -15.83 8.49
N PHE A 272 3.43 -14.64 7.90
CA PHE A 272 3.04 -13.40 8.55
C PHE A 272 1.58 -13.40 8.97
N PHE A 273 0.67 -13.82 8.09
CA PHE A 273 -0.77 -13.82 8.37
C PHE A 273 -1.22 -14.98 9.27
N GLU A 274 -0.56 -16.12 9.23
CA GLU A 274 -0.83 -17.24 10.14
C GLU A 274 -0.43 -16.93 11.59
N SER A 275 0.58 -16.08 11.77
CA SER A 275 1.05 -15.67 13.11
C SER A 275 0.10 -14.70 13.82
N ILE A 276 -0.93 -14.18 13.14
CA ILE A 276 -1.90 -13.27 13.73
C ILE A 276 -3.00 -14.08 14.44
N PRO A 277 -3.09 -14.04 15.78
CA PRO A 277 -4.15 -14.73 16.51
C PRO A 277 -5.53 -14.24 16.05
N ALA A 278 -6.42 -15.16 15.77
CA ALA A 278 -7.75 -14.78 15.32
C ALA A 278 -8.83 -15.76 15.82
N PRO A 279 -10.01 -15.26 16.26
CA PRO A 279 -11.12 -16.09 16.66
C PRO A 279 -11.66 -16.94 15.50
N ARG A 280 -12.54 -17.92 15.82
CA ARG A 280 -13.13 -18.83 14.81
C ARG A 280 -13.76 -18.06 13.64
N ILE A 281 -14.52 -17.01 13.93
CA ILE A 281 -15.06 -16.06 12.94
C ILE A 281 -14.27 -14.77 13.07
N SER A 282 -13.53 -14.38 12.05
CA SER A 282 -12.64 -13.22 12.13
C SER A 282 -12.74 -12.34 10.89
N ARG A 283 -13.23 -11.12 11.10
CA ARG A 283 -13.25 -10.07 10.08
C ARG A 283 -11.85 -9.60 9.74
N ALA A 284 -10.94 -9.53 10.73
CA ALA A 284 -9.53 -9.18 10.49
C ALA A 284 -8.86 -10.20 9.55
N ARG A 285 -9.09 -11.52 9.80
CA ARG A 285 -8.62 -12.56 8.89
C ARG A 285 -9.23 -12.42 7.49
N GLY A 286 -10.53 -12.12 7.39
CA GLY A 286 -11.20 -11.86 6.12
C GLY A 286 -10.57 -10.67 5.38
N ALA A 287 -10.29 -9.57 6.06
CA ALA A 287 -9.61 -8.41 5.49
C ALA A 287 -8.20 -8.76 4.97
N ALA A 288 -7.42 -9.50 5.76
CA ALA A 288 -6.11 -10.00 5.38
C ALA A 288 -6.17 -10.90 4.13
N MET A 289 -7.10 -11.86 4.10
CA MET A 289 -7.28 -12.74 2.93
C MET A 289 -7.71 -11.98 1.67
N LEU A 290 -8.55 -10.95 1.81
CA LEU A 290 -8.94 -10.10 0.68
C LEU A 290 -7.72 -9.34 0.12
N LEU A 291 -6.86 -8.84 0.97
CA LEU A 291 -5.60 -8.19 0.57
C LEU A 291 -4.69 -9.16 -0.19
N ILE A 292 -4.50 -10.38 0.34
CA ILE A 292 -3.66 -11.41 -0.28
C ILE A 292 -4.22 -11.80 -1.67
N ILE A 293 -5.51 -12.11 -1.76
CA ILE A 293 -6.16 -12.49 -3.02
C ILE A 293 -5.98 -11.38 -4.07
N THR A 294 -6.14 -10.13 -3.65
CA THR A 294 -5.99 -8.98 -4.56
C THR A 294 -4.54 -8.80 -5.01
N THR A 295 -3.59 -8.89 -4.08
CA THR A 295 -2.15 -8.80 -4.37
C THR A 295 -1.73 -9.90 -5.34
N TYR A 296 -2.16 -11.13 -5.10
CA TYR A 296 -1.88 -12.25 -6.00
C TYR A 296 -2.49 -12.05 -7.41
N ALA A 297 -3.72 -11.54 -7.49
CA ALA A 297 -4.33 -11.24 -8.77
C ALA A 297 -3.58 -10.16 -9.58
N TYR A 298 -2.93 -9.22 -8.91
CA TYR A 298 -2.06 -8.24 -9.56
C TYR A 298 -0.79 -8.91 -10.10
N TYR A 299 -0.14 -9.76 -9.31
CA TYR A 299 1.04 -10.50 -9.78
C TYR A 299 0.73 -11.42 -10.94
N TRP A 300 -0.39 -12.12 -10.91
CA TRP A 300 -0.78 -12.96 -12.03
C TRP A 300 -0.88 -12.14 -13.33
N ARG A 301 -1.53 -10.97 -13.29
CA ARG A 301 -1.63 -10.09 -14.46
C ARG A 301 -0.28 -9.50 -14.88
N ALA A 302 0.55 -9.11 -13.91
CA ALA A 302 1.88 -8.57 -14.19
C ALA A 302 2.78 -9.63 -14.84
N ALA A 303 2.70 -10.89 -14.38
CA ALA A 303 3.41 -12.01 -14.95
C ALA A 303 2.95 -12.31 -16.39
N GLN A 304 1.63 -12.25 -16.66
CA GLN A 304 1.09 -12.36 -18.02
C GLN A 304 1.62 -11.25 -18.95
N LYS A 305 1.59 -10.00 -18.50
CA LYS A 305 2.17 -8.86 -19.25
C LYS A 305 3.67 -9.01 -19.47
N ALA A 306 4.38 -9.64 -18.54
CA ALA A 306 5.81 -9.92 -18.66
C ALA A 306 6.13 -11.12 -19.54
N GLY A 307 5.11 -11.92 -19.96
CA GLY A 307 5.32 -13.11 -20.75
C GLY A 307 5.95 -14.27 -19.97
N LEU A 308 5.70 -14.35 -18.66
CA LEU A 308 6.21 -15.42 -17.81
C LEU A 308 5.34 -16.69 -17.99
N PRO A 309 5.87 -17.77 -18.60
CA PRO A 309 5.07 -18.92 -19.04
C PRO A 309 4.52 -19.77 -17.87
N ALA A 310 5.12 -19.64 -16.69
CA ALA A 310 4.70 -20.38 -15.51
C ALA A 310 3.37 -19.88 -14.90
N PHE A 311 2.91 -18.69 -15.28
CA PHE A 311 1.67 -18.07 -14.80
C PHE A 311 0.57 -18.23 -15.85
N ASP A 312 0.06 -19.44 -16.01
CA ASP A 312 -1.06 -19.76 -16.89
C ASP A 312 -2.44 -19.62 -16.20
N ASP A 313 -3.51 -19.93 -16.94
CA ASP A 313 -4.87 -19.81 -16.41
C ASP A 313 -5.18 -20.75 -15.23
N ARG A 314 -4.38 -21.81 -15.01
CA ARG A 314 -4.57 -22.74 -13.88
C ARG A 314 -4.24 -22.10 -12.54
N GLN A 315 -3.30 -21.15 -12.52
CA GLN A 315 -2.96 -20.38 -11.32
C GLN A 315 -3.85 -19.15 -11.13
N ARG A 316 -4.76 -18.86 -12.06
CA ARG A 316 -5.62 -17.69 -11.99
C ARG A 316 -6.66 -17.81 -10.89
N ILE A 317 -6.70 -16.83 -9.99
CA ILE A 317 -7.82 -16.65 -9.08
C ILE A 317 -8.88 -15.79 -9.79
N THR A 318 -9.99 -16.42 -10.18
CA THR A 318 -11.13 -15.70 -10.76
C THR A 318 -11.86 -14.89 -9.68
N ARG A 319 -12.67 -13.91 -10.09
CA ARG A 319 -13.50 -13.15 -9.13
C ARG A 319 -14.42 -14.06 -8.32
N PHE A 320 -15.02 -15.04 -8.97
CA PHE A 320 -15.92 -16.00 -8.32
C PHE A 320 -15.19 -16.89 -7.32
N SER A 321 -14.11 -17.56 -7.75
CA SER A 321 -13.32 -18.42 -6.86
C SER A 321 -12.68 -17.65 -5.72
N GLY A 322 -12.18 -16.43 -5.97
CA GLY A 322 -11.62 -15.55 -4.96
C GLY A 322 -12.65 -15.11 -3.91
N THR A 323 -13.87 -14.71 -4.33
CA THR A 323 -14.95 -14.34 -3.42
C THR A 323 -15.38 -15.51 -2.54
N PHE A 324 -15.53 -16.69 -3.14
CA PHE A 324 -15.92 -17.90 -2.40
C PHE A 324 -14.85 -18.34 -1.39
N THR A 325 -13.57 -18.29 -1.79
CA THR A 325 -12.43 -18.56 -0.91
C THR A 325 -12.37 -17.55 0.22
N TRP A 326 -12.53 -16.26 -0.08
CA TRP A 326 -12.57 -15.20 0.91
C TRP A 326 -13.66 -15.42 1.97
N ILE A 327 -14.89 -15.73 1.54
CA ILE A 327 -16.00 -16.02 2.45
C ILE A 327 -15.66 -17.21 3.37
N LYS A 328 -15.15 -18.31 2.82
CA LYS A 328 -14.73 -19.47 3.63
C LYS A 328 -13.68 -19.10 4.66
N CYS A 329 -12.71 -18.25 4.30
CA CYS A 329 -11.64 -17.82 5.21
C CYS A 329 -12.14 -16.96 6.38
N ILE A 330 -13.25 -16.23 6.24
CA ILE A 330 -13.86 -15.49 7.34
C ILE A 330 -14.32 -16.43 8.44
N PHE A 331 -14.98 -17.54 8.06
CA PHE A 331 -15.61 -18.46 8.99
C PHE A 331 -14.71 -19.62 9.45
N SER A 332 -13.56 -19.81 8.81
CA SER A 332 -12.70 -20.96 9.10
C SER A 332 -11.21 -20.63 8.98
N SER A 333 -10.48 -20.75 10.10
CA SER A 333 -9.01 -20.66 10.10
C SER A 333 -8.38 -21.78 9.28
N LYS A 334 -8.92 -23.01 9.35
CA LYS A 334 -8.45 -24.14 8.54
C LYS A 334 -8.58 -23.86 7.04
N ALA A 335 -9.63 -23.18 6.61
CA ALA A 335 -9.80 -22.78 5.21
C ALA A 335 -8.75 -21.73 4.82
N ALA A 336 -8.47 -20.76 5.68
CA ALA A 336 -7.45 -19.76 5.45
C ALA A 336 -6.05 -20.41 5.33
N SER A 337 -5.65 -21.23 6.29
CA SER A 337 -4.36 -21.94 6.23
C SER A 337 -4.23 -22.85 5.01
N ARG A 338 -5.32 -23.54 4.61
CA ARG A 338 -5.32 -24.34 3.37
C ARG A 338 -5.11 -23.47 2.13
N PHE A 339 -5.79 -22.34 2.07
CA PHE A 339 -5.62 -21.41 0.96
C PHE A 339 -4.22 -20.81 0.91
N LEU A 340 -3.65 -20.43 2.04
CA LEU A 340 -2.29 -19.89 2.12
C LEU A 340 -1.24 -20.93 1.66
N ARG A 341 -1.36 -22.20 2.08
CA ARG A 341 -0.49 -23.28 1.61
C ARG A 341 -0.64 -23.53 0.12
N TRP A 342 -1.87 -23.52 -0.39
CA TRP A 342 -2.10 -23.65 -1.84
C TRP A 342 -1.45 -22.51 -2.61
N LEU A 343 -1.58 -21.27 -2.10
CA LEU A 343 -0.98 -20.09 -2.70
C LEU A 343 0.55 -20.18 -2.70
N GLU A 344 1.14 -20.57 -1.57
CA GLU A 344 2.58 -20.77 -1.44
C GLU A 344 3.09 -21.82 -2.44
N SER A 345 2.45 -22.98 -2.51
CA SER A 345 2.81 -24.03 -3.45
C SER A 345 2.72 -23.58 -4.92
N ASN A 346 1.66 -22.85 -5.28
CA ASN A 346 1.53 -22.31 -6.63
C ASN A 346 2.63 -21.32 -6.99
N VAL A 347 2.93 -20.40 -6.07
CA VAL A 347 3.96 -19.37 -6.25
C VAL A 347 5.34 -20.03 -6.38
N LEU A 348 5.64 -21.01 -5.53
CA LEU A 348 6.91 -21.75 -5.58
C LEU A 348 7.08 -22.52 -6.90
N ILE A 349 6.05 -23.25 -7.34
CA ILE A 349 6.08 -23.97 -8.62
C ILE A 349 6.32 -22.99 -9.79
N ALA A 350 5.64 -21.85 -9.78
CA ALA A 350 5.82 -20.83 -10.79
C ALA A 350 7.24 -20.25 -10.78
N PHE A 351 7.78 -19.98 -9.59
CA PHE A 351 9.15 -19.51 -9.42
C PHE A 351 10.18 -20.52 -9.91
N ASP A 352 10.04 -21.79 -9.53
CA ASP A 352 10.98 -22.84 -9.93
C ASP A 352 11.00 -23.05 -11.46
N ARG A 353 9.85 -22.93 -12.11
CA ARG A 353 9.76 -22.96 -13.58
C ARG A 353 10.41 -21.74 -14.27
N CYS A 354 10.48 -20.60 -13.60
CA CYS A 354 11.11 -19.40 -14.13
C CYS A 354 12.61 -19.30 -13.80
N GLN A 355 13.14 -20.10 -12.85
CA GLN A 355 14.54 -20.03 -12.41
C GLN A 355 15.60 -20.15 -13.54
N PRO A 356 15.45 -21.03 -14.53
CA PRO A 356 16.43 -21.12 -15.63
C PRO A 356 16.58 -19.82 -16.40
N ASP A 357 15.51 -19.05 -16.54
CA ASP A 357 15.52 -17.74 -17.20
C ASP A 357 16.01 -16.62 -16.27
N VAL A 358 15.78 -16.77 -14.97
CA VAL A 358 16.18 -15.80 -13.92
C VAL A 358 17.69 -15.77 -13.75
N ALA A 359 18.34 -16.92 -13.67
CA ALA A 359 19.79 -17.03 -13.51
C ALA A 359 20.58 -16.34 -14.64
N LYS A 360 19.95 -16.17 -15.81
CA LYS A 360 20.56 -15.49 -16.97
C LYS A 360 20.25 -13.99 -17.05
N ARG A 361 19.26 -13.47 -16.31
CA ARG A 361 18.70 -12.13 -16.50
C ARG A 361 18.69 -11.26 -15.25
N PHE A 362 19.02 -11.80 -14.05
CA PHE A 362 18.95 -11.08 -12.79
C PHE A 362 20.19 -10.20 -12.60
N VAL A 363 20.12 -8.94 -13.08
CA VAL A 363 21.16 -7.92 -12.90
C VAL A 363 20.89 -7.06 -11.64
N PHE A 364 19.72 -7.20 -11.04
CA PHE A 364 19.29 -6.42 -9.88
C PHE A 364 19.39 -7.29 -8.62
N GLU A 365 20.61 -7.50 -8.12
CA GLU A 365 20.88 -8.28 -6.92
C GLU A 365 20.35 -7.62 -5.64
N ASP A 366 20.09 -8.43 -4.61
CA ASP A 366 19.62 -7.95 -3.31
C ASP A 366 20.70 -7.10 -2.63
N GLY A 367 20.53 -5.79 -2.67
CA GLY A 367 21.31 -4.88 -1.84
C GLY A 367 20.85 -4.95 -0.38
N GLU A 368 21.74 -4.73 0.53
CA GLU A 368 21.49 -4.76 1.97
C GLU A 368 20.57 -3.60 2.39
N PHE A 369 19.31 -3.90 2.67
CA PHE A 369 18.40 -3.03 3.39
C PHE A 369 17.92 -3.77 4.64
N ASP A 370 18.37 -3.35 5.82
CA ASP A 370 17.82 -3.81 7.08
C ASP A 370 16.94 -2.74 7.72
N VAL A 371 15.66 -3.01 7.76
CA VAL A 371 14.64 -2.15 8.36
C VAL A 371 14.91 -1.87 9.84
N VAL A 372 15.52 -2.81 10.56
CA VAL A 372 15.87 -2.66 11.98
C VAL A 372 16.93 -1.58 12.15
N GLU A 373 17.94 -1.56 11.28
CA GLU A 373 18.97 -0.54 11.28
C GLU A 373 18.40 0.85 10.96
N VAL A 374 17.50 0.92 10.00
CA VAL A 374 16.84 2.19 9.62
C VAL A 374 16.03 2.76 10.78
N LEU A 375 15.28 1.92 11.51
CA LEU A 375 14.47 2.38 12.64
C LEU A 375 15.27 2.70 13.91
N ARG A 376 16.45 2.12 14.07
CA ARG A 376 17.34 2.46 15.20
C ARG A 376 18.05 3.80 15.00
N LYS A 377 18.18 4.25 13.76
CA LYS A 377 18.81 5.55 13.38
C LYS A 377 17.81 6.71 13.29
N ALA A 378 16.50 6.44 13.25
CA ALA A 378 15.41 7.39 13.23
C ALA A 378 14.86 7.67 14.64
#